data_219d4d2ce0503a6dc522de81b13d9f14
#
_entry.id   219d4d2ce0503a6dc522de81b13d9f14
#
_cell.length_a   1.000
_cell.length_b   1.000
_cell.length_c   1.000
_cell.angle_alpha   90.00
_cell.angle_beta   90.00
_cell.angle_gamma   90.00
#
_symmetry.space_group_name_H-M   'P 1'
#
loop_
_entity.id
_entity.type
_entity.pdbx_description
1 polymer ?
#
loop_
_entity_poly.entity_id
_entity_poly.type
_entity_poly.pdbx_seq_one_letter_code
_entity_poly.pdbx_strand_id
1 'polypeptide(L)'
;MVIKIILINLLFISLPILSSNASITSNNQGLSHLIAALTKIDKPKSLKVAKELTSANNSYELIIRRANLNVLDVNEISNAIEKISHQNGPLLKTISMSFNKDLKDEGLIKVLEVLPDSTSTIAFVECGITDIGAQKIIDWAYNQKAIKQIYLEGNFFSKQIINKFMKLKNDKPDIVMIIEWPSEEFKKMVLDNYK
;
A
#
# COMPACT_ATOMS: atom_id res chain seq x y z
N MET A 1 53.58 28.01 -3.34
CA MET A 1 52.26 28.00 -2.68
C MET A 1 52.12 26.63 -2.01
N VAL A 2 52.40 26.56 -0.71
CA VAL A 2 52.53 25.31 0.05
C VAL A 2 51.35 25.21 0.96
N ILE A 3 50.50 24.16 0.73
CA ILE A 3 49.31 23.86 1.55
C ILE A 3 49.80 23.08 2.78
N LYS A 4 49.66 23.69 3.97
CA LYS A 4 49.90 23.05 5.26
C LYS A 4 48.71 22.12 5.58
N ILE A 5 48.97 20.82 5.66
CA ILE A 5 48.05 19.82 6.19
C ILE A 5 48.20 19.84 7.71
N ILE A 6 47.12 20.22 8.41
CA ILE A 6 47.04 20.13 9.87
C ILE A 6 46.43 18.76 10.21
N LEU A 7 47.26 17.88 10.78
CA LEU A 7 46.78 16.64 11.42
C LEU A 7 46.15 16.99 12.78
N ILE A 8 44.86 16.77 12.90
CA ILE A 8 44.20 16.78 14.22
C ILE A 8 44.08 15.34 14.68
N ASN A 9 44.88 15.00 15.71
CA ASN A 9 44.72 13.77 16.47
C ASN A 9 43.46 13.85 17.31
N LEU A 10 42.41 13.07 16.93
CA LEU A 10 41.26 12.85 17.78
C LEU A 10 41.46 11.56 18.57
N LEU A 11 41.61 11.73 19.89
CA LEU A 11 41.55 10.68 20.87
C LEU A 11 40.21 9.96 20.78
N PHE A 12 40.23 8.68 20.43
CA PHE A 12 39.05 7.80 20.55
C PHE A 12 38.82 7.47 22.03
N ILE A 13 37.90 8.17 22.68
CA ILE A 13 37.30 7.73 23.93
C ILE A 13 36.25 6.69 23.57
N SER A 14 36.56 5.44 23.86
CA SER A 14 35.59 4.33 23.73
C SER A 14 34.52 4.46 24.81
N LEU A 15 33.36 5.03 24.44
CA LEU A 15 32.15 4.91 25.24
C LEU A 15 31.57 3.51 25.04
N PRO A 16 31.10 2.83 26.09
CA PRO A 16 30.46 1.54 25.93
C PRO A 16 29.15 1.72 25.11
N ILE A 17 29.08 0.95 24.03
CA ILE A 17 27.84 0.82 23.25
C ILE A 17 26.82 0.13 24.16
N LEU A 18 26.02 0.92 24.89
CA LEU A 18 24.80 0.39 25.51
C LEU A 18 23.86 -0.04 24.36
N SER A 19 23.64 -1.34 24.31
CA SER A 19 22.86 -2.03 23.32
C SER A 19 21.48 -1.39 23.10
N SER A 20 21.26 -0.84 21.91
CA SER A 20 19.94 -0.41 21.41
C SER A 20 19.07 -1.60 20.94
N ASN A 21 19.13 -2.74 21.65
CA ASN A 21 18.30 -3.92 21.31
C ASN A 21 16.83 -3.76 21.69
N ALA A 22 16.46 -2.69 22.41
CA ALA A 22 15.07 -2.46 22.82
C ALA A 22 14.17 -1.86 21.71
N SER A 23 14.77 -1.20 20.69
CA SER A 23 13.98 -0.54 19.63
C SER A 23 13.60 -1.48 18.47
N ILE A 24 14.36 -2.54 18.23
CA ILE A 24 14.08 -3.49 17.14
C ILE A 24 12.91 -4.42 17.45
N THR A 25 12.72 -4.77 18.74
CA THR A 25 11.61 -5.65 19.15
C THR A 25 10.26 -4.94 19.22
N SER A 26 10.22 -3.61 19.45
CA SER A 26 8.97 -2.86 19.54
C SER A 26 8.31 -2.61 18.16
N ASN A 27 9.11 -2.45 17.11
CA ASN A 27 8.59 -2.17 15.77
C ASN A 27 7.94 -3.40 15.11
N ASN A 28 8.42 -4.61 15.39
CA ASN A 28 7.82 -5.85 14.88
C ASN A 28 6.46 -6.17 15.56
N GLN A 29 6.22 -5.71 16.79
CA GLN A 29 4.91 -5.83 17.43
C GLN A 29 3.83 -4.99 16.69
N GLY A 30 4.19 -3.86 16.11
CA GLY A 30 3.26 -2.97 15.42
C GLY A 30 2.58 -3.59 14.19
N LEU A 31 3.19 -4.58 13.52
CA LEU A 31 2.61 -5.27 12.36
C LEU A 31 2.17 -6.72 12.66
N SER A 32 2.24 -7.16 13.90
CA SER A 32 1.93 -8.55 14.29
C SER A 32 0.52 -9.00 13.87
N HIS A 33 -0.47 -8.09 13.94
CA HIS A 33 -1.84 -8.38 13.50
C HIS A 33 -1.92 -8.64 12.00
N LEU A 34 -1.22 -7.85 11.18
CA LEU A 34 -1.21 -8.02 9.74
C LEU A 34 -0.44 -9.27 9.32
N ILE A 35 0.70 -9.53 9.94
CA ILE A 35 1.49 -10.76 9.73
C ILE A 35 0.65 -11.98 10.08
N ALA A 36 -0.07 -11.97 11.21
CA ALA A 36 -0.95 -13.05 11.60
C ALA A 36 -2.12 -13.24 10.62
N ALA A 37 -2.77 -12.16 10.16
CA ALA A 37 -3.84 -12.23 9.17
C ALA A 37 -3.35 -12.83 7.85
N LEU A 38 -2.22 -12.36 7.33
CA LEU A 38 -1.63 -12.87 6.09
C LEU A 38 -1.20 -14.34 6.20
N THR A 39 -0.72 -14.76 7.40
CA THR A 39 -0.37 -16.15 7.67
C THR A 39 -1.62 -17.02 7.74
N LYS A 40 -2.71 -16.54 8.36
CA LYS A 40 -4.01 -17.25 8.44
C LYS A 40 -4.64 -17.46 7.06
N ILE A 41 -4.48 -16.50 6.14
CA ILE A 41 -4.94 -16.61 4.73
C ILE A 41 -4.25 -17.77 4.03
N ASP A 42 -3.02 -18.11 4.40
CA ASP A 42 -2.26 -19.30 3.98
C ASP A 42 -2.16 -19.46 2.44
N LYS A 43 -2.02 -18.37 1.72
CA LYS A 43 -1.77 -18.37 0.27
C LYS A 43 -0.30 -18.05 0.00
N PRO A 44 0.35 -18.59 -1.04
CA PRO A 44 1.79 -18.41 -1.28
C PRO A 44 2.22 -16.92 -1.28
N LYS A 45 1.40 -16.05 -1.88
CA LYS A 45 1.68 -14.61 -1.92
C LYS A 45 1.46 -13.95 -0.56
N SER A 46 0.43 -14.35 0.22
CA SER A 46 0.19 -13.79 1.55
C SER A 46 1.32 -14.17 2.52
N LEU A 47 1.78 -15.42 2.49
CA LEU A 47 2.90 -15.89 3.30
C LEU A 47 4.21 -15.17 2.96
N LYS A 48 4.47 -14.92 1.66
CA LYS A 48 5.63 -14.13 1.22
C LYS A 48 5.59 -12.72 1.80
N VAL A 49 4.46 -12.02 1.65
CA VAL A 49 4.28 -10.65 2.17
C VAL A 49 4.37 -10.62 3.69
N ALA A 50 3.79 -11.59 4.40
CA ALA A 50 3.92 -11.71 5.85
C ALA A 50 5.40 -11.76 6.29
N LYS A 51 6.24 -12.52 5.57
CA LYS A 51 7.68 -12.58 5.84
C LYS A 51 8.40 -11.26 5.56
N GLU A 52 8.06 -10.58 4.47
CA GLU A 52 8.65 -9.29 4.10
C GLU A 52 8.33 -8.19 5.14
N LEU A 53 7.11 -8.20 5.71
CA LEU A 53 6.68 -7.23 6.71
C LEU A 53 7.42 -7.36 8.05
N THR A 54 8.09 -8.47 8.34
CA THR A 54 8.87 -8.62 9.58
C THR A 54 10.05 -7.65 9.68
N SER A 55 10.50 -7.07 8.56
CA SER A 55 11.58 -6.09 8.50
C SER A 55 11.12 -4.64 8.39
N ALA A 56 9.80 -4.38 8.41
CA ALA A 56 9.26 -3.03 8.33
C ALA A 56 9.50 -2.23 9.63
N ASN A 57 9.79 -0.93 9.46
CA ASN A 57 10.05 -0.01 10.58
C ASN A 57 8.83 0.91 10.84
N ASN A 58 9.03 2.23 10.71
CA ASN A 58 7.99 3.25 11.01
C ASN A 58 6.89 3.34 9.94
N SER A 59 7.09 2.75 8.77
CA SER A 59 6.10 2.70 7.69
C SER A 59 6.21 1.39 6.92
N TYR A 60 5.14 1.02 6.23
CA TYR A 60 5.11 -0.18 5.42
C TYR A 60 4.29 0.01 4.13
N GLU A 61 4.53 -0.89 3.21
CA GLU A 61 3.77 -1.08 1.98
C GLU A 61 3.13 -2.46 1.99
N LEU A 62 1.85 -2.55 1.67
CA LEU A 62 1.14 -3.81 1.52
C LEU A 62 0.92 -4.10 0.03
N ILE A 63 1.81 -4.88 -0.56
CA ILE A 63 1.76 -5.25 -1.97
C ILE A 63 1.44 -6.74 -2.11
N ILE A 64 0.14 -7.06 -2.26
CA ILE A 64 -0.36 -8.42 -2.33
C ILE A 64 -1.13 -8.67 -3.63
N ARG A 65 -0.39 -8.69 -4.73
CA ARG A 65 -0.90 -8.86 -6.10
C ARG A 65 -1.04 -10.33 -6.47
N ARG A 66 -2.07 -10.68 -7.27
CA ARG A 66 -2.28 -12.07 -7.78
C ARG A 66 -2.26 -13.13 -6.67
N ALA A 67 -2.89 -12.83 -5.55
CA ALA A 67 -2.94 -13.73 -4.41
C ALA A 67 -4.25 -14.52 -4.34
N ASN A 68 -5.12 -14.38 -5.34
CA ASN A 68 -6.47 -14.97 -5.36
C ASN A 68 -7.28 -14.62 -4.09
N LEU A 69 -7.12 -13.37 -3.61
CA LEU A 69 -7.86 -12.89 -2.46
C LEU A 69 -9.35 -12.82 -2.78
N ASN A 70 -10.16 -13.33 -1.86
CA ASN A 70 -11.60 -13.14 -1.84
C ASN A 70 -11.98 -12.12 -0.75
N VAL A 71 -13.28 -11.84 -0.61
CA VAL A 71 -13.80 -10.86 0.37
C VAL A 71 -13.45 -11.24 1.82
N LEU A 72 -13.45 -12.55 2.17
CA LEU A 72 -13.11 -12.99 3.53
C LEU A 72 -11.63 -12.72 3.85
N ASP A 73 -10.73 -13.00 2.90
CA ASP A 73 -9.30 -12.69 3.04
C ASP A 73 -9.08 -11.19 3.24
N VAL A 74 -9.81 -10.38 2.47
CA VAL A 74 -9.74 -8.91 2.54
C VAL A 74 -10.26 -8.40 3.89
N ASN A 75 -11.32 -9.00 4.44
CA ASN A 75 -11.81 -8.66 5.78
C ASN A 75 -10.74 -8.91 6.87
N GLU A 76 -10.04 -10.04 6.81
CA GLU A 76 -8.95 -10.32 7.76
C GLU A 76 -7.82 -9.26 7.65
N ILE A 77 -7.44 -8.89 6.44
CA ILE A 77 -6.43 -7.85 6.19
C ILE A 77 -6.92 -6.48 6.70
N SER A 78 -8.15 -6.09 6.37
CA SER A 78 -8.75 -4.81 6.77
C SER A 78 -8.82 -4.67 8.29
N ASN A 79 -9.31 -5.71 8.99
CA ASN A 79 -9.34 -5.74 10.46
C ASN A 79 -7.93 -5.59 11.07
N ALA A 80 -6.91 -6.14 10.43
CA ALA A 80 -5.54 -6.01 10.89
C ALA A 80 -4.99 -4.59 10.69
N ILE A 81 -5.26 -3.95 9.53
CA ILE A 81 -4.88 -2.56 9.24
C ILE A 81 -5.52 -1.62 10.25
N GLU A 82 -6.81 -1.79 10.52
CA GLU A 82 -7.56 -0.98 11.50
C GLU A 82 -6.92 -1.07 12.89
N LYS A 83 -6.61 -2.29 13.38
CA LYS A 83 -5.94 -2.48 14.67
C LYS A 83 -4.59 -1.80 14.74
N ILE A 84 -3.77 -1.90 13.67
CA ILE A 84 -2.46 -1.24 13.60
C ILE A 84 -2.64 0.28 13.70
N SER A 85 -3.59 0.85 12.98
CA SER A 85 -3.89 2.28 13.01
C SER A 85 -4.31 2.76 14.39
N HIS A 86 -5.24 2.04 15.05
CA HIS A 86 -5.71 2.36 16.42
C HIS A 86 -4.61 2.25 17.48
N GLN A 87 -3.60 1.43 17.28
CA GLN A 87 -2.47 1.25 18.19
C GLN A 87 -1.30 2.21 17.90
N ASN A 88 -1.48 3.19 17.00
CA ASN A 88 -0.42 4.08 16.52
C ASN A 88 0.80 3.31 15.99
N GLY A 89 0.54 2.20 15.31
CA GLY A 89 1.57 1.37 14.69
C GLY A 89 2.21 2.02 13.46
N PRO A 90 3.03 1.27 12.71
CA PRO A 90 3.67 1.74 11.49
C PRO A 90 2.67 2.30 10.48
N LEU A 91 3.08 3.33 9.73
CA LEU A 91 2.21 4.03 8.78
C LEU A 91 2.10 3.27 7.47
N LEU A 92 0.88 2.90 7.06
CA LEU A 92 0.63 2.37 5.72
C LEU A 92 0.79 3.50 4.68
N LYS A 93 1.71 3.33 3.74
CA LYS A 93 1.99 4.28 2.66
C LYS A 93 1.42 3.84 1.33
N THR A 94 1.57 2.57 1.01
CA THR A 94 1.12 1.98 -0.25
C THR A 94 0.28 0.74 0.01
N ILE A 95 -0.87 0.65 -0.64
CA ILE A 95 -1.61 -0.60 -0.73
C ILE A 95 -1.82 -0.99 -2.19
N SER A 96 -1.44 -2.21 -2.56
CA SER A 96 -1.72 -2.79 -3.87
C SER A 96 -2.29 -4.19 -3.72
N MET A 97 -3.55 -4.33 -4.08
CA MET A 97 -4.24 -5.63 -4.15
C MET A 97 -4.60 -5.98 -5.62
N SER A 98 -3.85 -5.46 -6.57
CA SER A 98 -4.09 -5.64 -8.01
C SER A 98 -4.14 -7.11 -8.42
N PHE A 99 -4.94 -7.42 -9.44
CA PHE A 99 -5.13 -8.75 -10.01
C PHE A 99 -5.76 -9.79 -9.04
N ASN A 100 -6.59 -9.34 -8.12
CA ASN A 100 -7.44 -10.18 -7.27
C ASN A 100 -8.89 -9.99 -7.70
N LYS A 101 -9.31 -10.71 -8.76
CA LYS A 101 -10.61 -10.51 -9.44
C LYS A 101 -11.83 -10.73 -8.54
N ASP A 102 -11.69 -11.57 -7.50
CA ASP A 102 -12.75 -11.87 -6.54
C ASP A 102 -12.83 -10.85 -5.39
N LEU A 103 -11.97 -9.81 -5.42
CA LEU A 103 -12.04 -8.70 -4.46
C LEU A 103 -13.32 -7.88 -4.65
N LYS A 104 -13.64 -7.48 -5.89
CA LYS A 104 -14.85 -6.76 -6.29
C LYS A 104 -15.10 -5.47 -5.47
N ASP A 105 -16.27 -4.90 -5.62
CA ASP A 105 -16.67 -3.69 -4.89
C ASP A 105 -16.69 -3.91 -3.38
N GLU A 106 -17.19 -5.06 -2.93
CA GLU A 106 -17.31 -5.36 -1.50
C GLU A 106 -15.95 -5.36 -0.80
N GLY A 107 -14.96 -6.07 -1.36
CA GLY A 107 -13.61 -6.09 -0.80
C GLY A 107 -12.94 -4.71 -0.85
N LEU A 108 -13.10 -3.98 -1.95
CA LEU A 108 -12.60 -2.61 -2.08
C LEU A 108 -13.16 -1.69 -0.98
N ILE A 109 -14.48 -1.71 -0.77
CA ILE A 109 -15.14 -0.86 0.23
C ILE A 109 -14.58 -1.16 1.63
N LYS A 110 -14.42 -2.44 1.98
CA LYS A 110 -13.82 -2.85 3.25
C LYS A 110 -12.42 -2.29 3.46
N VAL A 111 -11.59 -2.29 2.41
CA VAL A 111 -10.26 -1.69 2.48
C VAL A 111 -10.35 -0.18 2.68
N LEU A 112 -11.15 0.54 1.87
CA LEU A 112 -11.25 1.99 1.94
C LEU A 112 -11.73 2.50 3.32
N GLU A 113 -12.61 1.73 4.00
CA GLU A 113 -13.12 2.06 5.33
C GLU A 113 -12.04 2.13 6.41
N VAL A 114 -10.92 1.42 6.22
CA VAL A 114 -9.85 1.28 7.23
C VAL A 114 -8.52 1.91 6.82
N LEU A 115 -8.42 2.45 5.59
CA LEU A 115 -7.18 3.08 5.14
C LEU A 115 -6.85 4.31 5.97
N PRO A 116 -5.67 4.37 6.59
CA PRO A 116 -5.27 5.53 7.37
C PRO A 116 -4.95 6.73 6.48
N ASP A 117 -5.03 7.93 7.05
CA ASP A 117 -4.72 9.20 6.37
C ASP A 117 -3.28 9.28 5.82
N SER A 118 -2.41 8.39 6.28
CA SER A 118 -1.02 8.28 5.80
C SER A 118 -0.89 7.63 4.43
N THR A 119 -1.96 7.02 3.89
CA THR A 119 -1.94 6.28 2.63
C THR A 119 -1.78 7.24 1.45
N SER A 120 -0.71 7.06 0.69
CA SER A 120 -0.39 7.91 -0.46
C SER A 120 -0.59 7.22 -1.82
N THR A 121 -0.63 5.90 -1.83
CA THR A 121 -0.80 5.12 -3.07
C THR A 121 -1.81 4.00 -2.86
N ILE A 122 -2.79 3.92 -3.77
CA ILE A 122 -3.70 2.77 -3.88
C ILE A 122 -3.63 2.18 -5.28
N ALA A 123 -3.66 0.84 -5.37
CA ALA A 123 -3.67 0.13 -6.65
C ALA A 123 -4.59 -1.10 -6.58
N PHE A 124 -5.65 -1.07 -7.40
CA PHE A 124 -6.66 -2.13 -7.53
C PHE A 124 -6.91 -2.45 -9.01
N VAL A 125 -5.82 -2.71 -9.74
CA VAL A 125 -5.85 -3.04 -11.18
C VAL A 125 -6.46 -4.44 -11.36
N GLU A 126 -7.36 -4.63 -12.33
CA GLU A 126 -7.99 -5.95 -12.62
C GLU A 126 -8.62 -6.62 -11.37
N CYS A 127 -9.37 -5.87 -10.57
CA CYS A 127 -9.98 -6.36 -9.33
C CYS A 127 -11.48 -6.63 -9.42
N GLY A 128 -12.09 -6.48 -10.60
CA GLY A 128 -13.53 -6.71 -10.80
C GLY A 128 -14.41 -5.61 -10.19
N ILE A 129 -13.85 -4.39 -10.04
CA ILE A 129 -14.55 -3.23 -9.48
C ILE A 129 -15.48 -2.63 -10.53
N THR A 130 -16.70 -2.26 -10.11
CA THR A 130 -17.71 -1.60 -10.94
C THR A 130 -17.85 -0.11 -10.58
N ASP A 131 -18.82 0.56 -11.16
CA ASP A 131 -19.17 1.94 -10.85
C ASP A 131 -19.47 2.17 -9.36
N ILE A 132 -19.96 1.13 -8.65
CA ILE A 132 -20.25 1.22 -7.21
C ILE A 132 -18.97 1.43 -6.42
N GLY A 133 -17.98 0.58 -6.61
CA GLY A 133 -16.68 0.71 -5.95
C GLY A 133 -15.93 1.96 -6.40
N ALA A 134 -15.99 2.29 -7.70
CA ALA A 134 -15.38 3.48 -8.25
C ALA A 134 -15.91 4.77 -7.60
N GLN A 135 -17.22 4.89 -7.37
CA GLN A 135 -17.80 6.03 -6.66
C GLN A 135 -17.24 6.14 -5.24
N LYS A 136 -17.07 5.01 -4.54
CA LYS A 136 -16.46 5.00 -3.20
C LYS A 136 -15.01 5.46 -3.20
N ILE A 137 -14.22 5.07 -4.22
CA ILE A 137 -12.84 5.59 -4.38
C ILE A 137 -12.86 7.11 -4.58
N ILE A 138 -13.74 7.63 -5.42
CA ILE A 138 -13.85 9.07 -5.70
C ILE A 138 -14.19 9.82 -4.40
N ASP A 139 -15.22 9.37 -3.67
CA ASP A 139 -15.66 9.98 -2.42
C ASP A 139 -14.55 9.96 -1.37
N TRP A 140 -13.87 8.81 -1.23
CA TRP A 140 -12.71 8.66 -0.34
C TRP A 140 -11.57 9.59 -0.75
N ALA A 141 -11.19 9.63 -2.02
CA ALA A 141 -10.07 10.42 -2.52
C ALA A 141 -10.26 11.94 -2.32
N TYR A 142 -11.50 12.45 -2.40
CA TYR A 142 -11.77 13.85 -2.09
C TYR A 142 -11.41 14.21 -0.65
N ASN A 143 -11.59 13.30 0.29
CA ASN A 143 -11.32 13.51 1.71
C ASN A 143 -9.87 13.21 2.11
N GLN A 144 -9.07 12.56 1.23
CA GLN A 144 -7.67 12.21 1.52
C GLN A 144 -6.70 13.33 1.17
N LYS A 145 -5.84 13.70 2.13
CA LYS A 145 -4.79 14.72 1.93
C LYS A 145 -3.48 14.12 1.44
N ALA A 146 -3.16 12.89 1.85
CA ALA A 146 -1.89 12.26 1.53
C ALA A 146 -1.88 11.56 0.16
N ILE A 147 -3.05 11.31 -0.45
CA ILE A 147 -3.14 10.54 -1.70
C ILE A 147 -2.39 11.23 -2.85
N LYS A 148 -1.53 10.48 -3.51
CA LYS A 148 -0.71 10.90 -4.64
C LYS A 148 -0.91 10.03 -5.88
N GLN A 149 -1.28 8.75 -5.69
CA GLN A 149 -1.34 7.81 -6.81
C GLN A 149 -2.56 6.88 -6.67
N ILE A 150 -3.31 6.73 -7.77
CA ILE A 150 -4.48 5.85 -7.89
C ILE A 150 -4.37 5.07 -9.19
N TYR A 151 -4.31 3.72 -9.11
CA TYR A 151 -4.20 2.81 -10.24
C TYR A 151 -5.39 1.84 -10.26
N LEU A 152 -6.21 1.89 -11.32
CA LEU A 152 -7.50 1.19 -11.40
C LEU A 152 -7.75 0.52 -12.76
N GLU A 153 -6.73 0.37 -13.59
CA GLU A 153 -6.87 -0.15 -14.95
C GLU A 153 -7.51 -1.55 -14.97
N GLY A 154 -8.29 -1.83 -16.00
CA GLY A 154 -8.87 -3.15 -16.24
C GLY A 154 -10.08 -3.50 -15.36
N ASN A 155 -10.70 -2.52 -14.70
CA ASN A 155 -11.97 -2.65 -14.00
C ASN A 155 -13.16 -2.32 -14.93
N PHE A 156 -14.39 -2.40 -14.43
CA PHE A 156 -15.62 -2.31 -15.22
C PHE A 156 -16.31 -0.94 -15.04
N PHE A 157 -15.69 0.11 -15.58
CA PHE A 157 -16.20 1.47 -15.41
C PHE A 157 -17.00 1.97 -16.61
N SER A 158 -18.16 2.55 -16.34
CA SER A 158 -18.93 3.28 -17.35
C SER A 158 -18.26 4.63 -17.70
N LYS A 159 -18.61 5.15 -18.88
CA LYS A 159 -18.18 6.51 -19.27
C LYS A 159 -18.57 7.58 -18.24
N GLN A 160 -19.71 7.39 -17.57
CA GLN A 160 -20.16 8.33 -16.54
C GLN A 160 -19.19 8.38 -15.35
N ILE A 161 -18.74 7.21 -14.88
CA ILE A 161 -17.81 7.14 -13.76
C ILE A 161 -16.40 7.63 -14.17
N ILE A 162 -15.96 7.33 -15.40
CA ILE A 162 -14.70 7.85 -15.95
C ILE A 162 -14.71 9.39 -15.94
N ASN A 163 -15.81 10.01 -16.37
CA ASN A 163 -15.97 11.48 -16.32
C ASN A 163 -15.88 12.04 -14.88
N LYS A 164 -16.38 11.31 -13.89
CA LYS A 164 -16.22 11.70 -12.48
C LYS A 164 -14.77 11.61 -12.00
N PHE A 165 -14.02 10.60 -12.43
CA PHE A 165 -12.57 10.54 -12.18
C PHE A 165 -11.82 11.68 -12.86
N MET A 166 -12.18 12.03 -14.09
CA MET A 166 -11.60 13.20 -14.76
C MET A 166 -11.88 14.51 -14.00
N LYS A 167 -13.10 14.65 -13.44
CA LYS A 167 -13.40 15.76 -12.56
C LYS A 167 -12.52 15.77 -11.31
N LEU A 168 -12.41 14.62 -10.62
CA LEU A 168 -11.51 14.47 -9.46
C LEU A 168 -10.07 14.87 -9.82
N LYS A 169 -9.58 14.44 -10.99
CA LYS A 169 -8.23 14.81 -11.50
C LYS A 169 -8.07 16.31 -11.69
N ASN A 170 -9.10 16.99 -12.20
CA ASN A 170 -9.09 18.45 -12.37
C ASN A 170 -9.12 19.18 -11.03
N ASP A 171 -9.91 18.68 -10.07
CA ASP A 171 -10.06 19.28 -8.73
C ASP A 171 -8.81 19.00 -7.84
N LYS A 172 -8.10 17.90 -8.10
CA LYS A 172 -6.87 17.47 -7.40
C LYS A 172 -5.76 17.15 -8.43
N PRO A 173 -5.15 18.14 -9.07
CA PRO A 173 -4.19 17.94 -10.18
C PRO A 173 -2.91 17.20 -9.76
N ASP A 174 -2.55 17.24 -8.49
CA ASP A 174 -1.36 16.56 -7.94
C ASP A 174 -1.50 15.03 -7.84
N ILE A 175 -2.71 14.48 -8.01
CA ILE A 175 -2.91 13.03 -7.98
C ILE A 175 -2.57 12.44 -9.36
N VAL A 176 -1.62 11.53 -9.41
CA VAL A 176 -1.40 10.67 -10.59
C VAL A 176 -2.51 9.62 -10.60
N MET A 177 -3.27 9.55 -11.69
CA MET A 177 -4.41 8.64 -11.78
C MET A 177 -4.39 7.93 -13.13
N ILE A 178 -4.38 6.59 -13.10
CA ILE A 178 -4.51 5.75 -14.28
C ILE A 178 -5.72 4.84 -14.08
N ILE A 179 -6.74 4.99 -14.94
CA ILE A 179 -8.04 4.35 -14.80
C ILE A 179 -8.25 3.33 -15.91
N GLU A 180 -7.71 3.63 -17.09
CA GLU A 180 -7.78 2.79 -18.30
C GLU A 180 -6.37 2.42 -18.73
N TRP A 181 -6.23 1.28 -19.41
CA TRP A 181 -4.96 0.89 -20.00
C TRP A 181 -4.54 1.91 -21.06
N PRO A 182 -3.30 2.45 -21.01
CA PRO A 182 -2.82 3.43 -21.99
C PRO A 182 -2.81 2.90 -23.44
N SER A 183 -2.55 1.59 -23.61
CA SER A 183 -2.65 0.86 -24.87
C SER A 183 -2.78 -0.65 -24.62
N GLU A 184 -3.20 -1.42 -25.62
CA GLU A 184 -3.26 -2.88 -25.54
C GLU A 184 -1.85 -3.50 -25.44
N GLU A 185 -0.84 -2.89 -26.07
CA GLU A 185 0.56 -3.31 -25.96
C GLU A 185 1.06 -3.14 -24.51
N PHE A 186 0.78 -2.00 -23.88
CA PHE A 186 1.14 -1.74 -22.49
C PHE A 186 0.45 -2.72 -21.55
N LYS A 187 -0.85 -2.96 -21.75
CA LYS A 187 -1.61 -3.96 -21.01
C LYS A 187 -0.98 -5.34 -21.12
N LYS A 188 -0.66 -5.78 -22.35
CA LYS A 188 -0.01 -7.06 -22.59
C LYS A 188 1.33 -7.15 -21.88
N MET A 189 2.19 -6.13 -22.01
CA MET A 189 3.48 -6.06 -21.33
C MET A 189 3.33 -6.21 -19.80
N VAL A 190 2.39 -5.49 -19.19
CA VAL A 190 2.12 -5.60 -17.74
C VAL A 190 1.64 -6.99 -17.38
N LEU A 191 0.68 -7.55 -18.12
CA LEU A 191 0.12 -8.87 -17.84
C LEU A 191 1.16 -9.99 -18.00
N ASP A 192 2.08 -9.89 -18.97
CA ASP A 192 3.13 -10.88 -19.23
C ASP A 192 4.25 -10.84 -18.19
N ASN A 193 4.63 -9.65 -17.72
CA ASN A 193 5.65 -9.48 -16.66
C ASN A 193 5.20 -9.94 -15.28
N TYR A 194 3.91 -10.17 -15.08
CA TYR A 194 3.34 -10.62 -13.81
C TYR A 194 2.79 -12.05 -13.85
N LYS A 195 3.11 -12.84 -14.90
CA LYS A 195 2.86 -14.28 -14.92
C LYS A 195 3.88 -14.98 -14.03
#